data_0dbb11cdd238f2cce65deac06e19672a
#
_entry.id   0dbb11cdd238f2cce65deac06e19672a
#
_cell.length_a   1.000
_cell.length_b   1.000
_cell.length_c   1.000
_cell.angle_alpha   90.00
_cell.angle_beta   90.00
_cell.angle_gamma   90.00
#
_symmetry.space_group_name_H-M   'P 1'
#
loop_
_entity.id
_entity.type
_entity.pdbx_description
1 polymer ?
#
loop_
_entity_poly.entity_id
_entity_poly.type
_entity_poly.pdbx_seq_one_letter_code
_entity_poly.pdbx_strand_id
1 'polypeptide(L)'
;MITSSRNPKIVRTRKLMQRKHRQRERLFRVEGLQALHMALEAGYEPVELLYCEELFAGEGAPSLLERFRKTRAELVSVERSVMEGLSGRETPQGLVGIFPFIDVELERLALEGNELIVVLDRLQNAGNLGTLLRTADAVGAGAVIMLEPCVDLYDPGAVRGSMGSLFNLPVVRMGDPEGLFAWLKEKGFRAAGADPYEGELWHRGDWEGGTALVLGNEARGLSADVRAFIDSWVRLPMVGKAESLNVSVVGGVLMYAWSMGNPVPGECA
;
A
#
# COMPACT_ATOMS: atom_id res chain seq x y z
N MET A 1 -13.32 -11.43 28.30
CA MET A 1 -12.07 -12.01 27.74
C MET A 1 -12.37 -13.30 27.01
N ILE A 2 -11.84 -13.48 25.79
CA ILE A 2 -12.00 -14.71 24.99
C ILE A 2 -10.81 -15.63 25.24
N THR A 3 -11.09 -16.87 25.68
CA THR A 3 -10.07 -17.89 26.02
C THR A 3 -10.04 -19.05 25.00
N SER A 4 -11.04 -19.14 24.10
CA SER A 4 -11.15 -20.22 23.14
C SER A 4 -10.78 -19.81 21.72
N SER A 5 -9.86 -20.52 21.11
CA SER A 5 -9.51 -20.37 19.67
C SER A 5 -10.67 -20.75 18.72
N ARG A 6 -11.74 -21.39 19.24
CA ARG A 6 -12.95 -21.75 18.50
C ARG A 6 -14.03 -20.66 18.56
N ASN A 7 -13.82 -19.60 19.32
CA ASN A 7 -14.77 -18.49 19.38
C ASN A 7 -15.00 -17.94 17.96
N PRO A 8 -16.26 -17.64 17.57
CA PRO A 8 -16.61 -17.17 16.23
C PRO A 8 -15.79 -15.94 15.76
N LYS A 9 -15.50 -14.99 16.65
CA LYS A 9 -14.67 -13.81 16.36
C LYS A 9 -13.23 -14.22 16.01
N ILE A 10 -12.65 -15.12 16.78
CA ILE A 10 -11.27 -15.62 16.55
C ILE A 10 -11.20 -16.40 15.22
N VAL A 11 -12.18 -17.26 14.97
CA VAL A 11 -12.28 -18.01 13.71
C VAL A 11 -12.42 -17.05 12.51
N ARG A 12 -13.27 -16.01 12.63
CA ARG A 12 -13.42 -14.97 11.61
C ARG A 12 -12.09 -14.24 11.36
N THR A 13 -11.46 -13.72 12.39
CA THR A 13 -10.16 -13.02 12.31
C THR A 13 -9.10 -13.86 11.60
N ARG A 14 -9.03 -15.17 11.92
CA ARG A 14 -8.11 -16.10 11.25
C ARG A 14 -8.47 -16.29 9.77
N LYS A 15 -9.75 -16.40 9.43
CA LYS A 15 -10.21 -16.56 8.03
C LYS A 15 -9.87 -15.35 7.16
N LEU A 16 -9.75 -14.14 7.71
CA LEU A 16 -9.33 -12.95 6.97
C LEU A 16 -7.90 -13.03 6.43
N MET A 17 -7.09 -14.01 6.83
CA MET A 17 -5.82 -14.32 6.16
C MET A 17 -6.02 -14.82 4.72
N GLN A 18 -7.21 -15.30 4.35
CA GLN A 18 -7.55 -15.81 3.02
C GLN A 18 -8.33 -14.77 2.20
N ARG A 19 -7.89 -14.51 0.96
CA ARG A 19 -8.50 -13.54 0.04
C ARG A 19 -10.02 -13.68 -0.08
N LYS A 20 -10.53 -14.92 -0.26
CA LYS A 20 -11.97 -15.17 -0.41
C LYS A 20 -12.83 -14.66 0.75
N HIS A 21 -12.29 -14.72 1.98
CA HIS A 21 -13.02 -14.24 3.16
C HIS A 21 -12.95 -12.72 3.27
N ARG A 22 -11.79 -12.10 2.98
CA ARG A 22 -11.66 -10.64 2.90
C ARG A 22 -12.63 -10.03 1.90
N GLN A 23 -12.68 -10.58 0.70
CA GLN A 23 -13.58 -10.11 -0.37
C GLN A 23 -15.07 -10.25 0.01
N ARG A 24 -15.45 -11.39 0.62
CA ARG A 24 -16.83 -11.63 1.04
C ARG A 24 -17.28 -10.68 2.15
N GLU A 25 -16.41 -10.43 3.12
CA GLU A 25 -16.74 -9.63 4.30
C GLU A 25 -16.38 -8.14 4.13
N ARG A 26 -15.64 -7.80 3.09
CA ARG A 26 -15.08 -6.46 2.86
C ARG A 26 -14.29 -5.97 4.07
N LEU A 27 -13.57 -6.91 4.73
CA LEU A 27 -12.76 -6.67 5.91
C LEU A 27 -11.34 -7.19 5.72
N PHE A 28 -10.38 -6.52 6.36
CA PHE A 28 -9.01 -6.99 6.42
C PHE A 28 -8.42 -6.81 7.82
N ARG A 29 -7.32 -7.49 8.04
CA ARG A 29 -6.65 -7.54 9.33
C ARG A 29 -5.37 -6.73 9.30
N VAL A 30 -5.13 -5.96 10.36
CA VAL A 30 -3.91 -5.18 10.60
C VAL A 30 -3.29 -5.63 11.91
N GLU A 31 -1.99 -5.94 11.88
CA GLU A 31 -1.20 -6.30 13.05
C GLU A 31 0.07 -5.47 13.10
N GLY A 32 0.37 -4.93 14.28
CA GLY A 32 1.57 -4.13 14.52
C GLY A 32 1.26 -2.72 14.95
N LEU A 33 1.98 -2.26 15.99
CA LEU A 33 1.73 -0.97 16.64
C LEU A 33 1.83 0.20 15.67
N GLN A 34 2.86 0.19 14.81
CA GLN A 34 3.07 1.27 13.83
C GLN A 34 1.90 1.39 12.85
N ALA A 35 1.45 0.27 12.26
CA ALA A 35 0.36 0.31 11.29
C ALA A 35 -0.97 0.73 11.93
N LEU A 36 -1.24 0.26 13.15
CA LEU A 36 -2.43 0.65 13.91
C LEU A 36 -2.38 2.12 14.35
N HIS A 37 -1.20 2.63 14.69
CA HIS A 37 -1.00 4.04 14.99
C HIS A 37 -1.28 4.92 13.76
N MET A 38 -0.69 4.58 12.61
CA MET A 38 -0.91 5.31 11.36
C MET A 38 -2.38 5.27 10.92
N ALA A 39 -3.08 4.15 11.12
CA ALA A 39 -4.52 4.07 10.85
C ALA A 39 -5.30 5.12 11.66
N LEU A 40 -5.02 5.25 12.97
CA LEU A 40 -5.68 6.25 13.82
C LEU A 40 -5.32 7.69 13.44
N GLU A 41 -4.05 7.97 13.11
CA GLU A 41 -3.64 9.31 12.66
C GLU A 41 -4.34 9.71 11.36
N ALA A 42 -4.54 8.74 10.46
CA ALA A 42 -5.27 8.92 9.21
C ALA A 42 -6.81 8.92 9.38
N GLY A 43 -7.32 8.79 10.60
CA GLY A 43 -8.76 8.82 10.90
C GLY A 43 -9.51 7.51 10.62
N TYR A 44 -8.80 6.40 10.42
CA TYR A 44 -9.42 5.09 10.23
C TYR A 44 -9.61 4.35 11.54
N GLU A 45 -10.83 3.89 11.78
CA GLU A 45 -11.19 3.12 12.96
C GLU A 45 -11.43 1.65 12.57
N PRO A 46 -10.92 0.66 13.34
CA PRO A 46 -11.28 -0.73 13.13
C PRO A 46 -12.72 -0.99 13.59
N VAL A 47 -13.39 -1.96 12.98
CA VAL A 47 -14.69 -2.46 13.48
C VAL A 47 -14.51 -3.26 14.77
N GLU A 48 -13.37 -3.95 14.89
CA GLU A 48 -12.97 -4.69 16.09
C GLU A 48 -11.47 -4.53 16.33
N LEU A 49 -11.09 -4.36 17.60
CA LEU A 49 -9.69 -4.42 18.04
C LEU A 49 -9.56 -5.54 19.07
N LEU A 50 -8.86 -6.60 18.71
CA LEU A 50 -8.47 -7.65 19.63
C LEU A 50 -7.21 -7.24 20.37
N TYR A 51 -7.17 -7.42 21.70
CA TYR A 51 -6.00 -7.04 22.49
C TYR A 51 -5.70 -8.07 23.60
N CYS A 52 -4.40 -8.17 23.92
CA CYS A 52 -3.88 -9.00 25.00
C CYS A 52 -2.80 -8.21 25.75
N GLU A 53 -3.15 -7.68 26.93
CA GLU A 53 -2.25 -6.83 27.70
C GLU A 53 -1.00 -7.55 28.19
N GLU A 54 -1.07 -8.87 28.41
CA GLU A 54 0.09 -9.69 28.79
C GLU A 54 1.23 -9.72 27.76
N LEU A 55 0.92 -9.38 26.50
CA LEU A 55 1.91 -9.31 25.39
C LEU A 55 2.43 -7.90 25.14
N PHE A 56 1.97 -6.92 25.91
CA PHE A 56 2.44 -5.55 25.75
C PHE A 56 3.89 -5.42 26.21
N ALA A 57 4.70 -4.79 25.37
CA ALA A 57 6.08 -4.44 25.70
C ALA A 57 6.24 -2.92 25.60
N GLY A 58 6.71 -2.29 26.69
CA GLY A 58 6.82 -0.84 26.78
C GLY A 58 5.48 -0.11 26.78
N GLU A 59 5.51 1.19 26.57
CA GLU A 59 4.37 2.11 26.74
C GLU A 59 3.52 2.28 25.45
N GLY A 60 4.01 1.85 24.32
CA GLY A 60 3.36 2.09 23.02
C GLY A 60 2.02 1.38 22.87
N ALA A 61 1.95 0.10 23.26
CA ALA A 61 0.72 -0.68 23.13
C ALA A 61 -0.38 -0.23 24.10
N PRO A 62 -0.10 0.01 25.40
CA PRO A 62 -1.06 0.59 26.33
C PRO A 62 -1.60 1.94 25.86
N SER A 63 -0.73 2.86 25.46
CA SER A 63 -1.11 4.19 24.97
C SER A 63 -2.01 4.09 23.73
N LEU A 64 -1.69 3.20 22.79
CA LEU A 64 -2.48 2.98 21.60
C LEU A 64 -3.85 2.37 21.92
N LEU A 65 -3.92 1.40 22.84
CA LEU A 65 -5.19 0.84 23.33
C LEU A 65 -6.09 1.92 23.93
N GLU A 66 -5.54 2.82 24.77
CA GLU A 66 -6.32 3.93 25.35
C GLU A 66 -6.86 4.90 24.29
N ARG A 67 -6.14 5.10 23.19
CA ARG A 67 -6.64 5.88 22.04
C ARG A 67 -7.80 5.16 21.36
N PHE A 68 -7.69 3.84 21.14
CA PHE A 68 -8.77 3.04 20.56
C PHE A 68 -10.02 2.96 21.48
N ARG A 69 -9.90 3.06 22.80
CA ARG A 69 -11.04 3.17 23.72
C ARG A 69 -11.93 4.38 23.45
N LYS A 70 -11.39 5.40 22.80
CA LYS A 70 -12.13 6.63 22.42
C LYS A 70 -12.79 6.55 21.06
N THR A 71 -12.58 5.48 20.32
CA THR A 71 -13.18 5.23 19.00
C THR A 71 -14.46 4.41 19.11
N ARG A 72 -15.11 4.14 17.97
CA ARG A 72 -16.27 3.26 17.88
C ARG A 72 -15.91 1.77 17.79
N ALA A 73 -14.64 1.44 17.83
CA ALA A 73 -14.16 0.07 17.72
C ALA A 73 -14.69 -0.83 18.83
N GLU A 74 -15.14 -2.02 18.53
CA GLU A 74 -15.43 -3.03 19.52
C GLU A 74 -14.11 -3.56 20.10
N LEU A 75 -13.83 -3.32 21.37
CA LEU A 75 -12.62 -3.81 22.05
C LEU A 75 -12.83 -5.22 22.60
N VAL A 76 -12.02 -6.16 22.15
CA VAL A 76 -12.15 -7.58 22.47
C VAL A 76 -10.88 -8.06 23.19
N SER A 77 -10.98 -8.24 24.51
CA SER A 77 -9.90 -8.85 25.28
C SER A 77 -9.78 -10.34 24.96
N VAL A 78 -8.56 -10.79 24.69
CA VAL A 78 -8.26 -12.19 24.38
C VAL A 78 -7.10 -12.70 25.25
N GLU A 79 -7.14 -14.01 25.57
CA GLU A 79 -6.06 -14.69 26.27
C GLU A 79 -4.78 -14.75 25.42
N ARG A 80 -3.63 -14.82 26.08
CA ARG A 80 -2.30 -14.86 25.47
C ARG A 80 -2.18 -15.94 24.40
N SER A 81 -2.56 -17.18 24.71
CA SER A 81 -2.50 -18.32 23.80
C SER A 81 -3.34 -18.13 22.53
N VAL A 82 -4.48 -17.42 22.66
CA VAL A 82 -5.36 -17.09 21.54
C VAL A 82 -4.72 -16.01 20.66
N MET A 83 -4.12 -14.97 21.25
CA MET A 83 -3.44 -13.91 20.53
C MET A 83 -2.20 -14.44 19.78
N GLU A 84 -1.38 -15.27 20.44
CA GLU A 84 -0.23 -15.91 19.84
C GLU A 84 -0.64 -16.78 18.64
N GLY A 85 -1.74 -17.54 18.74
CA GLY A 85 -2.31 -18.32 17.65
C GLY A 85 -2.95 -17.51 16.52
N LEU A 86 -3.23 -16.22 16.72
CA LEU A 86 -3.68 -15.29 15.71
C LEU A 86 -2.50 -14.57 15.06
N SER A 87 -1.43 -14.30 15.77
CA SER A 87 -0.33 -13.50 15.27
C SER A 87 0.39 -14.15 14.09
N GLY A 88 0.74 -13.33 13.11
CA GLY A 88 1.65 -13.69 12.02
C GLY A 88 3.11 -13.31 12.30
N ARG A 89 3.44 -12.91 13.54
CA ARG A 89 4.77 -12.48 13.97
C ARG A 89 5.38 -13.50 14.93
N GLU A 90 6.69 -13.62 14.89
CA GLU A 90 7.44 -14.41 15.90
C GLU A 90 7.29 -13.80 17.30
N THR A 91 7.23 -12.48 17.38
CA THR A 91 6.99 -11.74 18.63
C THR A 91 5.69 -10.94 18.50
N PRO A 92 4.55 -11.47 18.97
CA PRO A 92 3.27 -10.77 18.98
C PRO A 92 3.31 -9.49 19.84
N GLN A 93 2.69 -8.43 19.33
CA GLN A 93 2.63 -7.14 20.05
C GLN A 93 1.30 -6.92 20.79
N GLY A 94 0.45 -7.94 20.84
CA GLY A 94 -0.77 -7.95 21.63
C GLY A 94 -1.93 -7.13 21.06
N LEU A 95 -1.84 -6.61 19.83
CA LEU A 95 -2.91 -5.83 19.18
C LEU A 95 -3.14 -6.30 17.75
N VAL A 96 -4.42 -6.56 17.41
CA VAL A 96 -4.88 -6.89 16.06
C VAL A 96 -6.17 -6.15 15.77
N GLY A 97 -6.16 -5.26 14.77
CA GLY A 97 -7.33 -4.53 14.29
C GLY A 97 -7.97 -5.18 13.07
N ILE A 98 -9.30 -5.13 12.99
CA ILE A 98 -10.09 -5.54 11.82
C ILE A 98 -10.71 -4.30 11.21
N PHE A 99 -10.31 -3.97 10.00
CA PHE A 99 -10.74 -2.75 9.30
C PHE A 99 -11.63 -3.08 8.11
N PRO A 100 -12.58 -2.20 7.75
CA PRO A 100 -13.25 -2.26 6.45
C PRO A 100 -12.26 -1.96 5.33
N PHE A 101 -12.58 -2.37 4.09
CA PHE A 101 -11.81 -1.96 2.92
C PHE A 101 -11.81 -0.44 2.78
N ILE A 102 -10.68 0.11 2.36
CA ILE A 102 -10.41 1.55 2.30
C ILE A 102 -10.02 2.03 0.89
N ASP A 103 -10.03 1.13 -0.10
CA ASP A 103 -9.85 1.49 -1.50
C ASP A 103 -10.94 2.47 -1.96
N VAL A 104 -10.59 3.41 -2.82
CA VAL A 104 -11.48 4.48 -3.30
C VAL A 104 -11.73 4.35 -4.80
N GLU A 105 -12.80 4.98 -5.27
CA GLU A 105 -13.08 5.12 -6.70
C GLU A 105 -12.22 6.23 -7.32
N LEU A 106 -11.89 6.09 -8.60
CA LEU A 106 -11.01 7.02 -9.33
C LEU A 106 -11.51 8.47 -9.27
N GLU A 107 -12.82 8.66 -9.38
CA GLU A 107 -13.49 9.96 -9.39
C GLU A 107 -13.43 10.70 -8.05
N ARG A 108 -13.07 10.00 -6.98
CA ARG A 108 -12.92 10.58 -5.64
C ARG A 108 -11.52 11.11 -5.36
N LEU A 109 -10.57 10.90 -6.27
CA LEU A 109 -9.24 11.46 -6.15
C LEU A 109 -9.29 12.98 -6.33
N ALA A 110 -8.87 13.72 -5.31
CA ALA A 110 -8.75 15.17 -5.33
C ALA A 110 -7.28 15.52 -5.65
N LEU A 111 -6.96 15.62 -6.95
CA LEU A 111 -5.62 15.90 -7.46
C LEU A 111 -5.62 17.20 -8.27
N GLU A 112 -4.52 17.95 -8.18
CA GLU A 112 -4.34 19.25 -8.85
C GLU A 112 -3.59 19.14 -10.19
N GLY A 113 -3.06 17.96 -10.53
CA GLY A 113 -2.35 17.67 -11.78
C GLY A 113 -0.85 17.94 -11.72
N ASN A 114 -0.28 18.10 -10.53
CA ASN A 114 1.14 18.30 -10.30
C ASN A 114 1.77 17.24 -9.37
N GLU A 115 0.98 16.25 -8.97
CA GLU A 115 1.41 15.17 -8.07
C GLU A 115 2.08 14.02 -8.81
N LEU A 116 2.66 13.11 -8.04
CA LEU A 116 3.02 11.77 -8.50
C LEU A 116 1.83 10.83 -8.31
N ILE A 117 1.45 10.11 -9.36
CA ILE A 117 0.60 8.94 -9.29
C ILE A 117 1.45 7.71 -9.59
N VAL A 118 1.33 6.66 -8.78
CA VAL A 118 1.99 5.38 -9.06
C VAL A 118 0.98 4.39 -9.62
N VAL A 119 1.16 3.99 -10.88
CA VAL A 119 0.30 3.02 -11.56
C VAL A 119 0.99 1.65 -11.57
N LEU A 120 0.32 0.63 -11.06
CA LEU A 120 0.83 -0.73 -10.94
C LEU A 120 0.09 -1.65 -11.90
N ASP A 121 0.75 -2.03 -13.00
CA ASP A 121 0.18 -2.92 -14.02
C ASP A 121 0.44 -4.39 -13.67
N ARG A 122 -0.60 -5.09 -13.24
CA ARG A 122 -0.60 -6.55 -13.00
C ARG A 122 0.48 -7.03 -12.02
N LEU A 123 0.76 -6.26 -10.98
CA LEU A 123 1.72 -6.62 -9.93
C LEU A 123 1.27 -7.90 -9.21
N GLN A 124 2.20 -8.82 -8.92
CA GLN A 124 1.87 -10.15 -8.36
C GLN A 124 2.37 -10.37 -6.94
N ASN A 125 3.42 -9.67 -6.51
CA ASN A 125 4.05 -9.91 -5.21
C ASN A 125 3.55 -8.93 -4.15
N ALA A 126 2.98 -9.48 -3.05
CA ALA A 126 2.46 -8.69 -1.94
C ALA A 126 3.54 -7.87 -1.21
N GLY A 127 4.77 -8.40 -1.10
CA GLY A 127 5.89 -7.68 -0.50
C GLY A 127 6.32 -6.47 -1.33
N ASN A 128 6.35 -6.62 -2.66
CA ASN A 128 6.63 -5.51 -3.58
C ASN A 128 5.55 -4.42 -3.47
N LEU A 129 4.26 -4.82 -3.44
CA LEU A 129 3.16 -3.88 -3.23
C LEU A 129 3.32 -3.09 -1.94
N GLY A 130 3.56 -3.78 -0.81
CA GLY A 130 3.74 -3.12 0.48
C GLY A 130 4.92 -2.13 0.47
N THR A 131 6.05 -2.52 -0.16
CA THR A 131 7.23 -1.65 -0.29
C THR A 131 6.93 -0.43 -1.15
N LEU A 132 6.24 -0.61 -2.29
CA LEU A 132 5.85 0.49 -3.18
C LEU A 132 4.88 1.47 -2.50
N LEU A 133 3.88 0.97 -1.76
CA LEU A 133 2.98 1.81 -0.98
C LEU A 133 3.74 2.66 0.05
N ARG A 134 4.69 2.05 0.76
CA ARG A 134 5.50 2.76 1.74
C ARG A 134 6.39 3.82 1.10
N THR A 135 6.97 3.54 -0.06
CA THR A 135 7.82 4.50 -0.78
C THR A 135 6.99 5.63 -1.38
N ALA A 136 5.81 5.31 -1.94
CA ALA A 136 4.88 6.31 -2.48
C ALA A 136 4.40 7.29 -1.39
N ASP A 137 4.08 6.80 -0.19
CA ASP A 137 3.77 7.63 0.97
C ASP A 137 4.96 8.53 1.36
N ALA A 138 6.17 7.95 1.40
CA ALA A 138 7.38 8.68 1.79
C ALA A 138 7.76 9.83 0.84
N VAL A 139 7.43 9.73 -0.45
CA VAL A 139 7.68 10.81 -1.44
C VAL A 139 6.47 11.73 -1.63
N GLY A 140 5.39 11.53 -0.86
CA GLY A 140 4.18 12.34 -0.97
C GLY A 140 3.39 12.10 -2.26
N ALA A 141 3.35 10.89 -2.78
CA ALA A 141 2.53 10.57 -3.95
C ALA A 141 1.04 10.85 -3.68
N GLY A 142 0.33 11.40 -4.66
CA GLY A 142 -1.09 11.73 -4.54
C GLY A 142 -2.01 10.51 -4.54
N ALA A 143 -1.62 9.42 -5.23
CA ALA A 143 -2.38 8.17 -5.26
C ALA A 143 -1.54 6.99 -5.76
N VAL A 144 -2.03 5.77 -5.44
CA VAL A 144 -1.59 4.53 -6.09
C VAL A 144 -2.78 3.91 -6.83
N ILE A 145 -2.59 3.56 -8.10
CA ILE A 145 -3.63 2.95 -8.94
C ILE A 145 -3.19 1.54 -9.35
N MET A 146 -3.98 0.55 -9.00
CA MET A 146 -3.72 -0.85 -9.31
C MET A 146 -4.58 -1.29 -10.49
N LEU A 147 -3.96 -1.55 -11.65
CA LEU A 147 -4.61 -2.13 -12.83
C LEU A 147 -4.73 -3.65 -12.67
N GLU A 148 -5.96 -4.10 -12.48
CA GLU A 148 -6.27 -5.52 -12.29
C GLU A 148 -6.00 -6.35 -13.59
N PRO A 149 -5.60 -7.62 -13.47
CA PRO A 149 -5.49 -8.40 -12.22
C PRO A 149 -4.20 -8.12 -11.47
N CYS A 150 -4.29 -7.61 -10.26
CA CYS A 150 -3.18 -7.36 -9.34
C CYS A 150 -3.24 -8.28 -8.12
N VAL A 151 -2.12 -8.32 -7.38
CA VAL A 151 -2.09 -8.88 -6.03
C VAL A 151 -3.14 -8.19 -5.15
N ASP A 152 -3.69 -8.90 -4.18
CA ASP A 152 -4.71 -8.32 -3.28
C ASP A 152 -4.09 -7.22 -2.41
N LEU A 153 -4.65 -6.00 -2.50
CA LEU A 153 -4.25 -4.85 -1.69
C LEU A 153 -4.20 -5.18 -0.19
N TYR A 154 -5.15 -5.99 0.26
CA TYR A 154 -5.33 -6.38 1.65
C TYR A 154 -4.64 -7.71 2.00
N ASP A 155 -3.76 -8.21 1.14
CA ASP A 155 -2.93 -9.37 1.49
C ASP A 155 -2.11 -9.06 2.75
N PRO A 156 -2.04 -9.99 3.73
CA PRO A 156 -1.30 -9.75 4.96
C PRO A 156 0.17 -9.35 4.74
N GLY A 157 0.78 -9.81 3.65
CA GLY A 157 2.13 -9.40 3.25
C GLY A 157 2.20 -7.95 2.79
N ALA A 158 1.23 -7.49 2.00
CA ALA A 158 1.14 -6.10 1.53
C ALA A 158 0.83 -5.15 2.69
N VAL A 159 -0.17 -5.48 3.51
CA VAL A 159 -0.53 -4.69 4.70
C VAL A 159 0.65 -4.53 5.65
N ARG A 160 1.36 -5.63 5.95
CA ARG A 160 2.54 -5.59 6.81
C ARG A 160 3.69 -4.82 6.16
N GLY A 161 3.96 -5.06 4.87
CA GLY A 161 5.04 -4.41 4.12
C GLY A 161 4.86 -2.90 3.98
N SER A 162 3.62 -2.42 3.94
CA SER A 162 3.31 -0.99 3.89
C SER A 162 3.62 -0.25 5.19
N MET A 163 3.81 -0.97 6.32
CA MET A 163 4.08 -0.39 7.64
C MET A 163 3.03 0.65 8.10
N GLY A 164 1.84 0.64 7.48
CA GLY A 164 0.75 1.59 7.77
C GLY A 164 0.53 2.65 6.68
N SER A 165 1.46 2.84 5.75
CA SER A 165 1.31 3.79 4.62
C SER A 165 0.07 3.53 3.77
N LEU A 166 -0.46 2.31 3.79
CA LEU A 166 -1.76 1.97 3.21
C LEU A 166 -2.90 2.90 3.66
N PHE A 167 -2.82 3.46 4.87
CA PHE A 167 -3.84 4.35 5.43
C PHE A 167 -3.63 5.84 5.06
N ASN A 168 -2.45 6.21 4.59
CA ASN A 168 -2.13 7.59 4.23
C ASN A 168 -2.37 7.89 2.75
N LEU A 169 -2.37 6.85 1.91
CA LEU A 169 -2.47 6.97 0.45
C LEU A 169 -3.85 6.55 -0.05
N PRO A 170 -4.52 7.35 -0.88
CA PRO A 170 -5.64 6.85 -1.68
C PRO A 170 -5.17 5.75 -2.62
N VAL A 171 -5.83 4.58 -2.55
CA VAL A 171 -5.56 3.46 -3.46
C VAL A 171 -6.80 3.18 -4.29
N VAL A 172 -6.66 3.24 -5.62
CA VAL A 172 -7.71 2.88 -6.58
C VAL A 172 -7.42 1.50 -7.14
N ARG A 173 -8.46 0.69 -7.33
CA ARG A 173 -8.37 -0.61 -7.99
C ARG A 173 -9.34 -0.64 -9.16
N MET A 174 -8.83 -0.83 -10.37
CA MET A 174 -9.66 -0.82 -11.57
C MET A 174 -9.13 -1.77 -12.65
N GLY A 175 -10.00 -2.17 -13.57
CA GLY A 175 -9.65 -3.10 -14.65
C GLY A 175 -9.73 -2.49 -16.06
N ASP A 176 -9.82 -1.16 -16.16
CA ASP A 176 -9.94 -0.42 -17.43
C ASP A 176 -8.73 0.48 -17.65
N PRO A 177 -7.70 0.02 -18.39
CA PRO A 177 -6.54 0.85 -18.72
C PRO A 177 -6.90 2.06 -19.58
N GLU A 178 -7.78 1.90 -20.57
CA GLU A 178 -8.16 2.98 -21.49
C GLU A 178 -8.82 4.13 -20.73
N GLY A 179 -9.80 3.83 -19.86
CA GLY A 179 -10.47 4.80 -18.99
C GLY A 179 -9.48 5.49 -18.04
N LEU A 180 -8.53 4.75 -17.46
CA LEU A 180 -7.51 5.33 -16.62
C LEU A 180 -6.64 6.36 -17.37
N PHE A 181 -6.06 5.98 -18.51
CA PHE A 181 -5.15 6.87 -19.22
C PHE A 181 -5.87 8.06 -19.85
N ALA A 182 -7.14 7.91 -20.25
CA ALA A 182 -7.98 9.04 -20.66
C ALA A 182 -8.17 10.04 -19.50
N TRP A 183 -8.48 9.54 -18.30
CA TRP A 183 -8.62 10.35 -17.10
C TRP A 183 -7.29 11.03 -16.70
N LEU A 184 -6.16 10.32 -16.73
CA LEU A 184 -4.85 10.89 -16.43
C LEU A 184 -4.53 12.06 -17.38
N LYS A 185 -4.77 11.88 -18.67
CA LYS A 185 -4.56 12.91 -19.69
C LYS A 185 -5.46 14.13 -19.48
N GLU A 186 -6.74 13.93 -19.15
CA GLU A 186 -7.68 15.01 -18.83
C GLU A 186 -7.20 15.83 -17.63
N LYS A 187 -6.63 15.16 -16.63
CA LYS A 187 -6.07 15.78 -15.42
C LYS A 187 -4.68 16.39 -15.61
N GLY A 188 -4.08 16.28 -16.79
CA GLY A 188 -2.78 16.86 -17.11
C GLY A 188 -1.57 16.01 -16.66
N PHE A 189 -1.78 14.76 -16.29
CA PHE A 189 -0.70 13.84 -15.95
C PHE A 189 -0.06 13.26 -17.20
N ARG A 190 1.27 13.14 -17.16
CA ARG A 190 2.07 12.48 -18.18
C ARG A 190 2.43 11.06 -17.72
N ALA A 191 2.21 10.07 -18.56
CA ALA A 191 2.50 8.67 -18.27
C ALA A 191 3.97 8.32 -18.58
N ALA A 192 4.75 8.06 -17.52
CA ALA A 192 6.14 7.61 -17.61
C ALA A 192 6.25 6.11 -17.31
N GLY A 193 6.52 5.30 -18.33
CA GLY A 193 6.67 3.85 -18.21
C GLY A 193 8.09 3.44 -17.85
N ALA A 194 8.24 2.57 -16.83
CA ALA A 194 9.53 1.99 -16.48
C ALA A 194 9.80 0.72 -17.31
N ASP A 195 10.93 0.71 -18.02
CA ASP A 195 11.39 -0.44 -18.81
C ASP A 195 12.90 -0.61 -18.65
N PRO A 196 13.48 -1.82 -18.55
CA PRO A 196 14.92 -2.01 -18.39
C PRO A 196 15.73 -1.67 -19.65
N TYR A 197 15.11 -1.64 -20.82
CA TYR A 197 15.79 -1.50 -22.10
C TYR A 197 15.42 -0.23 -22.87
N GLU A 198 14.21 0.29 -22.68
CA GLU A 198 13.69 1.43 -23.43
C GLU A 198 13.78 2.75 -22.64
N GLY A 199 13.90 3.85 -23.35
CA GLY A 199 13.78 5.20 -22.83
C GLY A 199 15.07 5.83 -22.33
N GLU A 200 14.90 7.03 -21.78
CA GLU A 200 15.95 7.84 -21.22
C GLU A 200 16.45 7.30 -19.87
N LEU A 201 17.71 7.61 -19.54
CA LEU A 201 18.21 7.32 -18.18
C LEU A 201 17.45 8.14 -17.14
N TRP A 202 17.13 7.54 -16.02
CA TRP A 202 16.32 8.10 -14.94
C TRP A 202 16.68 9.54 -14.52
N HIS A 203 17.98 9.91 -14.55
CA HIS A 203 18.48 11.23 -14.19
C HIS A 203 18.38 12.26 -15.33
N ARG A 204 17.94 11.85 -16.51
CA ARG A 204 17.67 12.68 -17.69
C ARG A 204 16.17 12.73 -18.00
N GLY A 205 15.37 11.97 -17.26
CA GLY A 205 13.92 12.00 -17.39
C GLY A 205 13.38 13.40 -17.08
N ASP A 206 12.34 13.76 -17.78
CA ASP A 206 11.57 14.95 -17.45
C ASP A 206 10.60 14.60 -16.32
N TRP A 207 10.92 15.08 -15.12
CA TRP A 207 10.16 14.82 -13.89
C TRP A 207 9.35 16.01 -13.41
N GLU A 208 9.32 17.10 -14.17
CA GLU A 208 8.55 18.29 -13.78
C GLU A 208 7.04 18.07 -13.96
N GLY A 209 6.26 18.50 -12.97
CA GLY A 209 4.81 18.47 -12.99
C GLY A 209 4.18 17.10 -12.75
N GLY A 210 2.89 16.99 -13.06
CA GLY A 210 2.08 15.80 -12.81
C GLY A 210 2.57 14.59 -13.60
N THR A 211 2.97 13.55 -12.89
CA THR A 211 3.53 12.33 -13.48
C THR A 211 2.78 11.09 -12.99
N ALA A 212 2.34 10.26 -13.92
CA ALA A 212 1.89 8.90 -13.65
C ALA A 212 3.05 7.93 -13.91
N LEU A 213 3.77 7.51 -12.87
CA LEU A 213 4.82 6.51 -12.97
C LEU A 213 4.21 5.12 -13.10
N VAL A 214 4.40 4.47 -14.23
CA VAL A 214 3.79 3.18 -14.56
C VAL A 214 4.81 2.06 -14.41
N LEU A 215 4.53 1.16 -13.46
CA LEU A 215 5.38 0.01 -13.13
C LEU A 215 4.68 -1.29 -13.52
N GLY A 216 5.38 -2.13 -14.25
CA GLY A 216 4.83 -3.38 -14.78
C GLY A 216 5.00 -4.59 -13.86
N ASN A 217 4.48 -5.71 -14.33
CA ASN A 217 4.64 -7.02 -13.73
C ASN A 217 6.12 -7.41 -13.60
N GLU A 218 6.47 -8.07 -12.50
CA GLU A 218 7.86 -8.43 -12.15
C GLU A 218 8.56 -9.32 -13.19
N ALA A 219 7.81 -10.15 -13.90
CA ALA A 219 8.36 -11.09 -14.89
C ALA A 219 8.12 -10.68 -16.35
N ARG A 220 7.07 -9.89 -16.60
CA ARG A 220 6.60 -9.59 -17.97
C ARG A 220 6.70 -8.12 -18.35
N GLY A 221 7.04 -7.24 -17.40
CA GLY A 221 7.01 -5.80 -17.60
C GLY A 221 5.59 -5.27 -17.79
N LEU A 222 5.44 -4.16 -18.49
CA LEU A 222 4.15 -3.56 -18.82
C LEU A 222 3.40 -4.38 -19.86
N SER A 223 2.09 -4.53 -19.65
CA SER A 223 1.21 -5.22 -20.61
C SER A 223 1.05 -4.43 -21.92
N ALA A 224 0.73 -5.14 -23.00
CA ALA A 224 0.53 -4.51 -24.32
C ALA A 224 -0.55 -3.42 -24.27
N ASP A 225 -1.62 -3.66 -23.50
CA ASP A 225 -2.73 -2.74 -23.34
C ASP A 225 -2.30 -1.42 -22.69
N VAL A 226 -1.33 -1.47 -21.77
CA VAL A 226 -0.81 -0.31 -21.04
C VAL A 226 0.30 0.40 -21.82
N ARG A 227 1.17 -0.35 -22.51
CA ARG A 227 2.28 0.22 -23.30
C ARG A 227 1.83 1.23 -24.34
N ALA A 228 0.62 1.06 -24.92
CA ALA A 228 0.07 1.95 -25.93
C ALA A 228 -0.22 3.38 -25.41
N PHE A 229 -0.31 3.57 -24.10
CA PHE A 229 -0.64 4.85 -23.46
C PHE A 229 0.56 5.55 -22.81
N ILE A 230 1.77 4.98 -22.93
CA ILE A 230 2.97 5.57 -22.32
C ILE A 230 3.48 6.73 -23.18
N ASP A 231 3.57 7.91 -22.58
CA ASP A 231 4.07 9.13 -23.23
C ASP A 231 5.60 9.16 -23.28
N SER A 232 6.26 8.63 -22.25
CA SER A 232 7.72 8.58 -22.16
C SER A 232 8.21 7.32 -21.45
N TRP A 233 9.41 6.85 -21.82
CA TRP A 233 10.02 5.68 -21.22
C TRP A 233 11.24 6.08 -20.41
N VAL A 234 11.42 5.44 -19.26
CA VAL A 234 12.52 5.68 -18.34
C VAL A 234 13.14 4.37 -17.86
N ARG A 235 14.47 4.36 -17.76
CA ARG A 235 15.23 3.19 -17.34
C ARG A 235 16.32 3.51 -16.34
N LEU A 236 16.67 2.49 -15.54
CA LEU A 236 17.87 2.50 -14.71
C LEU A 236 19.04 1.85 -15.46
N PRO A 237 20.28 2.35 -15.31
CA PRO A 237 21.43 1.76 -15.98
C PRO A 237 21.75 0.38 -15.40
N MET A 238 21.87 -0.62 -16.25
CA MET A 238 22.28 -1.98 -15.90
C MET A 238 23.71 -2.23 -16.39
N VAL A 239 24.70 -2.03 -15.51
CA VAL A 239 26.14 -2.13 -15.85
C VAL A 239 26.70 -3.53 -15.56
N GLY A 240 26.00 -4.30 -14.75
CA GLY A 240 26.37 -5.65 -14.35
C GLY A 240 25.76 -6.72 -15.23
N LYS A 241 25.69 -7.96 -14.73
CA LYS A 241 25.12 -9.11 -15.46
C LYS A 241 23.64 -9.36 -15.16
N ALA A 242 23.02 -8.60 -14.26
CA ALA A 242 21.59 -8.72 -13.98
C ALA A 242 20.78 -8.17 -15.16
N GLU A 243 19.73 -8.88 -15.56
CA GLU A 243 18.86 -8.48 -16.67
C GLU A 243 17.78 -7.49 -16.23
N SER A 244 17.40 -7.50 -14.95
CA SER A 244 16.40 -6.60 -14.37
C SER A 244 16.64 -6.41 -12.89
N LEU A 245 15.98 -5.41 -12.30
CA LEU A 245 15.90 -5.18 -10.87
C LEU A 245 14.50 -5.51 -10.35
N ASN A 246 14.41 -5.75 -9.04
CA ASN A 246 13.12 -5.86 -8.37
C ASN A 246 12.29 -4.60 -8.60
N VAL A 247 11.00 -4.75 -8.95
CA VAL A 247 10.10 -3.64 -9.29
C VAL A 247 9.97 -2.60 -8.17
N SER A 248 10.02 -3.01 -6.91
CA SER A 248 9.96 -2.06 -5.79
C SER A 248 11.26 -1.26 -5.63
N VAL A 249 12.40 -1.80 -6.04
CA VAL A 249 13.67 -1.06 -6.10
C VAL A 249 13.62 -0.04 -7.25
N VAL A 250 13.21 -0.47 -8.46
CA VAL A 250 13.03 0.42 -9.61
C VAL A 250 12.06 1.55 -9.26
N GLY A 251 10.88 1.19 -8.76
CA GLY A 251 9.86 2.16 -8.35
C GLY A 251 10.38 3.15 -7.31
N GLY A 252 11.13 2.67 -6.31
CA GLY A 252 11.73 3.53 -5.29
C GLY A 252 12.68 4.57 -5.88
N VAL A 253 13.62 4.16 -6.73
CA VAL A 253 14.56 5.09 -7.39
C VAL A 253 13.82 6.11 -8.25
N LEU A 254 12.83 5.68 -9.04
CA LEU A 254 12.08 6.57 -9.94
C LEU A 254 11.15 7.53 -9.18
N MET A 255 10.49 7.09 -8.11
CA MET A 255 9.70 7.95 -7.25
C MET A 255 10.55 9.05 -6.60
N TYR A 256 11.73 8.73 -6.12
CA TYR A 256 12.67 9.73 -5.60
C TYR A 256 13.25 10.62 -6.70
N ALA A 257 13.45 10.12 -7.92
CA ALA A 257 13.85 10.97 -9.06
C ALA A 257 12.80 12.04 -9.35
N TRP A 258 11.51 11.65 -9.33
CA TRP A 258 10.41 12.61 -9.45
C TRP A 258 10.41 13.62 -8.28
N SER A 259 10.51 13.16 -7.04
CA SER A 259 10.53 14.03 -5.84
C SER A 259 11.66 15.06 -5.89
N MET A 260 12.84 14.69 -6.41
CA MET A 260 13.98 15.62 -6.58
C MET A 260 13.72 16.68 -7.66
N GLY A 261 12.95 16.36 -8.71
CA GLY A 261 12.50 17.31 -9.73
C GLY A 261 11.35 18.22 -9.27
N ASN A 262 10.62 17.79 -8.22
CA ASN A 262 9.45 18.49 -7.68
C ASN A 262 9.58 18.67 -6.16
N PRO A 263 10.55 19.48 -5.69
CA PRO A 263 10.78 19.63 -4.26
C PRO A 263 9.58 20.23 -3.55
N VAL A 264 9.22 19.65 -2.40
CA VAL A 264 8.16 20.19 -1.55
C VAL A 264 8.62 21.57 -1.01
N PRO A 265 7.80 22.62 -1.13
CA PRO A 265 8.16 23.94 -0.61
C PRO A 265 8.44 23.87 0.89
N GLY A 266 9.69 24.14 1.31
CA GLY A 266 10.15 24.17 2.70
C GLY A 266 11.06 23.03 3.17
N GLU A 267 11.34 22.01 2.34
CA GLU A 267 12.25 20.90 2.69
C GLU A 267 13.68 21.02 2.14
N CYS A 268 14.01 22.07 1.39
CA CYS A 268 15.38 22.33 0.94
C CYS A 268 16.10 23.26 1.91
N ALA A 269 16.73 22.69 2.92
CA ALA A 269 17.79 23.35 3.69
C ALA A 269 18.84 22.32 4.12
#